data_f9f6bcea124deba36d9ebcbfad1ce53a
#
_entry.id   f9f6bcea124deba36d9ebcbfad1ce53a
#
_cell.length_a   1.000
_cell.length_b   1.000
_cell.length_c   1.000
_cell.angle_alpha   90.00
_cell.angle_beta   90.00
_cell.angle_gamma   90.00
#
_symmetry.space_group_name_H-M   'P 1'
#
loop_
_entity.id
_entity.type
_entity.pdbx_description
1 polymer ?
#
loop_
_entity_poly.entity_id
_entity_poly.type
_entity_poly.pdbx_seq_one_letter_code
_entity_poly.pdbx_strand_id
1 'polypeptide(L)'
;GVSAIVIGWLLRDFSGVLLISVVQGCAVVTIVLNVIALWKQERVKPMSKEEREAPQPSFKDAWKDLTEGGTAGRLLAVVFFGTMAFNMQDVLLEPYGGEILGLSVSATTLLTATWAAGALAGFALAARVLANGGNTYRMASMGLLAGIAAFCTVIFAAPMNSTFLFFTGASLIGFGGGYFAISTLTAAMTIPAEGLAGRGLALGAWGAAQATA
;
A
#
# COMPACT_ATOMS: atom_id res chain seq x y z
N GLY A 1 -1.63 6.31 11.82
CA GLY A 1 -0.45 6.70 12.59
C GLY A 1 -0.63 7.94 13.43
N VAL A 2 0.42 8.74 13.54
CA VAL A 2 0.44 9.97 14.39
C VAL A 2 -0.72 10.92 14.05
N SER A 3 -1.04 11.10 12.77
CA SER A 3 -2.17 11.93 12.32
C SER A 3 -3.51 11.48 12.88
N ALA A 4 -3.77 10.18 12.93
CA ALA A 4 -5.02 9.64 13.49
C ALA A 4 -5.14 9.89 14.99
N ILE A 5 -4.03 9.81 15.72
CA ILE A 5 -3.99 10.11 17.16
C ILE A 5 -4.24 11.61 17.39
N VAL A 6 -3.57 12.48 16.63
CA VAL A 6 -3.74 13.93 16.73
C VAL A 6 -5.17 14.35 16.36
N ILE A 7 -5.72 13.82 15.28
CA ILE A 7 -7.10 14.09 14.83
C ILE A 7 -8.10 13.56 15.85
N GLY A 8 -7.90 12.35 16.37
CA GLY A 8 -8.76 11.78 17.41
C GLY A 8 -8.75 12.60 18.72
N TRP A 9 -7.59 13.17 19.08
CA TRP A 9 -7.49 14.07 20.23
C TRP A 9 -8.19 15.42 19.98
N LEU A 10 -8.03 16.00 18.79
CA LEU A 10 -8.70 17.25 18.39
C LEU A 10 -10.22 17.12 18.32
N LEU A 11 -10.74 15.94 17.95
CA LEU A 11 -12.17 15.67 17.81
C LEU A 11 -12.83 15.11 19.10
N ARG A 12 -12.15 15.21 20.24
CA ARG A 12 -12.70 14.75 21.53
C ARG A 12 -14.06 15.40 21.85
N ASP A 13 -14.18 16.72 21.61
CA ASP A 13 -15.41 17.47 21.77
C ASP A 13 -16.05 17.66 20.39
N PHE A 14 -16.67 16.59 19.88
CA PHE A 14 -17.18 16.53 18.52
C PHE A 14 -18.23 17.62 18.24
N SER A 15 -17.95 18.46 17.24
CA SER A 15 -18.94 19.33 16.60
C SER A 15 -18.74 19.31 15.08
N GLY A 16 -19.84 19.46 14.31
CA GLY A 16 -19.78 19.47 12.84
C GLY A 16 -18.84 20.57 12.31
N VAL A 17 -18.80 21.73 12.98
CA VAL A 17 -17.91 22.84 12.62
C VAL A 17 -16.44 22.49 12.89
N LEU A 18 -16.18 21.83 14.02
CA LEU A 18 -14.82 21.40 14.38
C LEU A 18 -14.32 20.34 13.38
N LEU A 19 -15.14 19.39 12.99
CA LEU A 19 -14.80 18.39 11.98
C LEU A 19 -14.40 19.04 10.65
N ILE A 20 -15.20 19.99 10.15
CA ILE A 20 -14.91 20.70 8.91
C ILE A 20 -13.59 21.48 9.03
N SER A 21 -13.36 22.15 10.15
CA SER A 21 -12.13 22.91 10.39
C SER A 21 -10.89 22.02 10.43
N VAL A 22 -11.00 20.84 11.06
CA VAL A 22 -9.91 19.86 11.11
C VAL A 22 -9.61 19.31 9.70
N VAL A 23 -10.63 18.95 8.92
CA VAL A 23 -10.47 18.46 7.55
C VAL A 23 -9.82 19.53 6.67
N GLN A 24 -10.27 20.79 6.75
CA GLN A 24 -9.67 21.90 6.03
C GLN A 24 -8.21 22.15 6.45
N GLY A 25 -7.92 22.10 7.75
CA GLY A 25 -6.56 22.22 8.27
C GLY A 25 -5.63 21.12 7.74
N CYS A 26 -6.09 19.87 7.73
CA CYS A 26 -5.35 18.76 7.15
C CYS A 26 -5.09 18.95 5.64
N ALA A 27 -6.09 19.45 4.89
CA ALA A 27 -5.94 19.75 3.47
C ALA A 27 -4.87 20.82 3.24
N VAL A 28 -4.89 21.91 4.02
CA VAL A 28 -3.87 22.97 3.92
C VAL A 28 -2.47 22.43 4.23
N VAL A 29 -2.31 21.66 5.32
CA VAL A 29 -1.02 21.02 5.66
C VAL A 29 -0.54 20.13 4.53
N THR A 30 -1.41 19.32 3.94
CA THR A 30 -1.08 18.44 2.82
C THR A 30 -0.61 19.24 1.61
N ILE A 31 -1.31 20.33 1.26
CA ILE A 31 -0.92 21.20 0.15
C ILE A 31 0.46 21.82 0.41
N VAL A 32 0.69 22.35 1.60
CA VAL A 32 1.99 22.96 1.98
C VAL A 32 3.12 21.94 1.89
N LEU A 33 2.92 20.73 2.42
CA LEU A 33 3.93 19.66 2.35
C LEU A 33 4.20 19.23 0.92
N ASN A 34 3.17 19.15 0.06
CA ASN A 34 3.35 18.85 -1.35
C ASN A 34 4.14 19.97 -2.07
N VAL A 35 3.84 21.23 -1.81
CA VAL A 35 4.59 22.37 -2.39
C VAL A 35 6.05 22.31 -1.94
N ILE A 36 6.32 22.05 -0.65
CA ILE A 36 7.69 21.89 -0.13
C ILE A 36 8.39 20.70 -0.81
N ALA A 37 7.72 19.57 -0.98
CA ALA A 37 8.27 18.40 -1.64
C ALA A 37 8.61 18.67 -3.11
N LEU A 38 7.78 19.44 -3.81
CA LEU A 38 8.00 19.85 -5.20
C LEU A 38 9.13 20.88 -5.35
N TRP A 39 9.42 21.66 -4.31
CA TRP A 39 10.37 22.78 -4.38
C TRP A 39 11.82 22.38 -4.68
N LYS A 40 12.22 21.16 -4.34
CA LYS A 40 13.59 20.65 -4.55
C LYS A 40 13.61 19.27 -5.21
N GLN A 41 12.68 18.99 -6.09
CA GLN A 41 12.78 17.79 -6.91
C GLN A 41 14.00 17.86 -7.83
N GLU A 42 14.54 16.67 -8.16
CA GLU A 42 15.74 16.55 -9.00
C GLU A 42 15.66 17.43 -10.24
N ARG A 43 16.78 18.08 -10.55
CA ARG A 43 16.92 18.79 -11.83
C ARG A 43 16.67 17.77 -12.94
N VAL A 44 15.60 17.96 -13.68
CA VAL A 44 15.36 17.22 -14.91
C VAL A 44 16.60 17.43 -15.79
N LYS A 45 17.38 16.37 -15.99
CA LYS A 45 18.48 16.44 -16.96
C LYS A 45 17.85 16.74 -18.31
N PRO A 46 18.22 17.83 -18.98
CA PRO A 46 17.70 18.08 -20.32
C PRO A 46 18.05 16.89 -21.21
N MET A 47 17.05 16.30 -21.84
CA MET A 47 17.26 15.23 -22.82
C MET A 47 18.29 15.69 -23.84
N SER A 48 19.25 14.85 -24.17
CA SER A 48 20.20 15.10 -25.27
C SER A 48 19.42 15.24 -26.59
N LYS A 49 20.00 15.91 -27.57
CA LYS A 49 19.36 16.02 -28.89
C LYS A 49 19.09 14.64 -29.50
N GLU A 50 20.01 13.68 -29.30
CA GLU A 50 19.90 12.30 -29.76
C GLU A 50 18.73 11.54 -29.09
N GLU A 51 18.52 11.74 -27.80
CA GLU A 51 17.37 11.17 -27.07
C GLU A 51 16.03 11.78 -27.48
N ARG A 52 16.03 13.04 -27.92
CA ARG A 52 14.84 13.73 -28.45
C ARG A 52 14.44 13.28 -29.85
N GLU A 53 15.42 12.95 -30.68
CA GLU A 53 15.25 12.52 -32.06
C GLU A 53 15.06 11.01 -32.19
N ALA A 54 15.33 10.24 -31.13
CA ALA A 54 15.09 8.81 -31.11
C ALA A 54 13.58 8.54 -31.27
N PRO A 55 13.18 7.64 -32.19
CA PRO A 55 11.77 7.30 -32.36
C PRO A 55 11.21 6.73 -31.08
N GLN A 56 10.25 7.43 -30.45
CA GLN A 56 9.60 6.95 -29.25
C GLN A 56 8.64 5.81 -29.61
N PRO A 57 8.74 4.65 -28.92
CA PRO A 57 7.84 3.54 -29.18
C PRO A 57 6.41 3.94 -28.85
N SER A 58 5.45 3.42 -29.62
CA SER A 58 4.04 3.61 -29.25
C SER A 58 3.74 2.92 -27.94
N PHE A 59 2.77 3.46 -27.16
CA PHE A 59 2.36 2.81 -25.90
C PHE A 59 1.94 1.35 -26.11
N LYS A 60 1.30 1.05 -27.24
CA LYS A 60 0.83 -0.30 -27.57
C LYS A 60 2.00 -1.26 -27.75
N ASP A 61 3.05 -0.84 -28.43
CA ASP A 61 4.23 -1.67 -28.68
C ASP A 61 5.04 -1.87 -27.39
N ALA A 62 5.19 -0.82 -26.60
CA ALA A 62 5.84 -0.89 -25.30
C ALA A 62 5.06 -1.78 -24.29
N TRP A 63 3.72 -1.73 -24.30
CA TRP A 63 2.89 -2.60 -23.49
C TRP A 63 2.98 -4.05 -23.90
N LYS A 64 2.99 -4.31 -25.21
CA LYS A 64 3.16 -5.64 -25.77
C LYS A 64 4.51 -6.23 -25.36
N ASP A 65 5.58 -5.47 -25.51
CA ASP A 65 6.95 -5.84 -25.11
C ASP A 65 7.02 -6.16 -23.60
N LEU A 66 6.41 -5.32 -22.74
CA LEU A 66 6.35 -5.57 -21.30
C LEU A 66 5.64 -6.90 -20.96
N THR A 67 4.60 -7.26 -21.70
CA THR A 67 3.77 -8.42 -21.39
C THR A 67 4.18 -9.69 -22.13
N GLU A 68 4.96 -9.59 -23.19
CA GLU A 68 5.33 -10.70 -24.10
C GLU A 68 6.11 -11.83 -23.38
N GLY A 69 6.95 -11.50 -22.41
CA GLY A 69 7.69 -12.47 -21.58
C GLY A 69 6.84 -13.19 -20.51
N GLY A 70 5.58 -12.81 -20.33
CA GLY A 70 4.65 -13.40 -19.36
C GLY A 70 4.97 -13.14 -17.88
N THR A 71 6.18 -12.71 -17.53
CA THR A 71 6.61 -12.46 -16.15
C THR A 71 5.96 -11.19 -15.60
N ALA A 72 5.96 -10.12 -16.38
CA ALA A 72 5.33 -8.85 -15.98
C ALA A 72 3.82 -9.00 -15.86
N GLY A 73 3.16 -9.68 -16.81
CA GLY A 73 1.72 -9.94 -16.75
C GLY A 73 1.33 -10.75 -15.52
N ARG A 74 2.09 -11.79 -15.17
CA ARG A 74 1.88 -12.55 -13.91
C ARG A 74 2.09 -11.69 -12.67
N LEU A 75 3.13 -10.86 -12.64
CA LEU A 75 3.36 -9.95 -11.54
C LEU A 75 2.20 -8.98 -11.37
N LEU A 76 1.72 -8.36 -12.46
CA LEU A 76 0.59 -7.43 -12.41
C LEU A 76 -0.70 -8.10 -11.93
N ALA A 77 -0.97 -9.34 -12.37
CA ALA A 77 -2.11 -10.12 -11.87
C ALA A 77 -1.98 -10.41 -10.36
N VAL A 78 -0.79 -10.80 -9.89
CA VAL A 78 -0.54 -11.03 -8.45
C VAL A 78 -0.70 -9.72 -7.67
N VAL A 79 -0.22 -8.60 -8.19
CA VAL A 79 -0.38 -7.27 -7.55
C VAL A 79 -1.86 -6.92 -7.47
N PHE A 80 -2.61 -7.04 -8.55
CA PHE A 80 -4.05 -6.73 -8.58
C PHE A 80 -4.83 -7.57 -7.55
N PHE A 81 -4.78 -8.89 -7.65
CA PHE A 81 -5.54 -9.76 -6.75
C PHE A 81 -5.05 -9.70 -5.30
N GLY A 82 -3.74 -9.59 -5.08
CA GLY A 82 -3.18 -9.45 -3.74
C GLY A 82 -3.58 -8.13 -3.08
N THR A 83 -3.51 -7.03 -3.80
CA THR A 83 -3.96 -5.71 -3.30
C THR A 83 -5.45 -5.70 -3.04
N MET A 84 -6.26 -6.24 -3.96
CA MET A 84 -7.70 -6.38 -3.78
C MET A 84 -8.04 -7.16 -2.49
N ALA A 85 -7.35 -8.28 -2.24
CA ALA A 85 -7.55 -9.07 -1.03
C ALA A 85 -7.20 -8.28 0.24
N PHE A 86 -6.11 -7.51 0.24
CA PHE A 86 -5.75 -6.67 1.38
C PHE A 86 -6.68 -5.47 1.56
N ASN A 87 -7.18 -4.85 0.47
CA ASN A 87 -8.10 -3.71 0.54
C ASN A 87 -9.48 -4.09 1.09
N MET A 88 -9.90 -5.36 0.97
CA MET A 88 -11.15 -5.83 1.58
C MET A 88 -11.24 -5.56 3.07
N GLN A 89 -10.12 -5.48 3.78
CA GLN A 89 -10.09 -5.16 5.20
C GLN A 89 -10.64 -3.77 5.52
N ASP A 90 -10.44 -2.78 4.64
CA ASP A 90 -10.90 -1.41 4.86
C ASP A 90 -12.44 -1.32 4.98
N VAL A 91 -13.14 -2.22 4.27
CA VAL A 91 -14.60 -2.28 4.28
C VAL A 91 -15.14 -3.19 5.38
N LEU A 92 -14.40 -4.25 5.74
CA LEU A 92 -14.92 -5.32 6.60
C LEU A 92 -14.54 -5.18 8.07
N LEU A 93 -13.33 -4.69 8.38
CA LEU A 93 -12.84 -4.72 9.76
C LEU A 93 -13.60 -3.80 10.71
N GLU A 94 -13.92 -2.58 10.30
CA GLU A 94 -14.64 -1.65 11.17
C GLU A 94 -16.05 -2.12 11.51
N PRO A 95 -16.92 -2.51 10.52
CA PRO A 95 -18.25 -3.07 10.83
C PRO A 95 -18.16 -4.37 11.64
N TYR A 96 -17.21 -5.25 11.33
CA TYR A 96 -17.01 -6.50 12.08
C TYR A 96 -16.67 -6.23 13.55
N GLY A 97 -15.77 -5.28 13.80
CA GLY A 97 -15.40 -4.88 15.16
C GLY A 97 -16.58 -4.25 15.92
N GLY A 98 -17.33 -3.35 15.28
CA GLY A 98 -18.45 -2.65 15.91
C GLY A 98 -19.68 -3.53 16.10
N GLU A 99 -20.15 -4.22 15.06
CA GLU A 99 -21.42 -4.94 15.09
C GLU A 99 -21.32 -6.34 15.68
N ILE A 100 -20.19 -7.04 15.44
CA ILE A 100 -20.05 -8.45 15.88
C ILE A 100 -19.34 -8.55 17.23
N LEU A 101 -18.25 -7.77 17.42
CA LEU A 101 -17.47 -7.79 18.66
C LEU A 101 -17.93 -6.71 19.67
N GLY A 102 -18.87 -5.84 19.31
CA GLY A 102 -19.40 -4.80 20.18
C GLY A 102 -18.37 -3.73 20.59
N LEU A 103 -17.36 -3.50 19.75
CA LEU A 103 -16.30 -2.54 20.04
C LEU A 103 -16.81 -1.10 19.96
N SER A 104 -16.31 -0.26 20.86
CA SER A 104 -16.62 1.18 20.82
C SER A 104 -15.95 1.88 19.64
N VAL A 105 -16.46 3.05 19.24
CA VAL A 105 -15.88 3.87 18.16
C VAL A 105 -14.41 4.21 18.43
N SER A 106 -14.03 4.44 19.67
CA SER A 106 -12.62 4.66 20.05
C SER A 106 -11.76 3.42 19.81
N ALA A 107 -12.29 2.23 20.05
CA ALA A 107 -11.57 0.99 19.78
C ALA A 107 -11.40 0.73 18.27
N THR A 108 -12.39 1.03 17.43
CA THR A 108 -12.26 0.93 15.99
C THR A 108 -11.24 1.94 15.41
N THR A 109 -11.14 3.14 16.00
CA THR A 109 -10.09 4.10 15.65
C THR A 109 -8.68 3.55 16.00
N LEU A 110 -8.54 2.84 17.12
CA LEU A 110 -7.28 2.19 17.51
C LEU A 110 -6.90 1.07 16.53
N LEU A 111 -7.89 0.45 15.88
CA LEU A 111 -7.68 -0.57 14.86
C LEU A 111 -6.82 -0.06 13.70
N THR A 112 -7.13 1.14 13.18
CA THR A 112 -6.33 1.78 12.12
C THR A 112 -4.88 2.00 12.56
N ALA A 113 -4.66 2.43 13.81
CA ALA A 113 -3.31 2.61 14.35
C ALA A 113 -2.55 1.27 14.45
N THR A 114 -3.24 0.21 14.88
CA THR A 114 -2.67 -1.14 15.01
C THR A 114 -2.30 -1.71 13.64
N TRP A 115 -3.19 -1.58 12.67
CA TRP A 115 -2.92 -1.94 11.28
C TRP A 115 -1.71 -1.19 10.71
N ALA A 116 -1.64 0.14 10.90
CA ALA A 116 -0.53 0.96 10.44
C ALA A 116 0.80 0.57 11.09
N ALA A 117 0.81 0.23 12.37
CA ALA A 117 2.00 -0.28 13.06
C ALA A 117 2.47 -1.62 12.45
N GLY A 118 1.54 -2.53 12.15
CA GLY A 118 1.81 -3.76 11.43
C GLY A 118 2.43 -3.49 10.06
N ALA A 119 1.85 -2.57 9.28
CA ALA A 119 2.35 -2.22 7.95
C ALA A 119 3.78 -1.65 8.01
N LEU A 120 4.08 -0.78 8.96
CA LEU A 120 5.43 -0.24 9.17
C LEU A 120 6.43 -1.35 9.53
N ALA A 121 6.04 -2.31 10.36
CA ALA A 121 6.87 -3.47 10.67
C ALA A 121 7.11 -4.33 9.43
N GLY A 122 6.09 -4.56 8.61
CA GLY A 122 6.18 -5.24 7.32
C GLY A 122 7.13 -4.54 6.35
N PHE A 123 7.03 -3.22 6.22
CA PHE A 123 7.95 -2.41 5.41
C PHE A 123 9.39 -2.52 5.91
N ALA A 124 9.61 -2.38 7.21
CA ALA A 124 10.95 -2.43 7.78
C ALA A 124 11.62 -3.81 7.58
N LEU A 125 10.84 -4.89 7.77
CA LEU A 125 11.35 -6.23 7.54
C LEU A 125 11.63 -6.48 6.05
N ALA A 126 10.71 -6.08 5.16
CA ALA A 126 10.90 -6.20 3.71
C ALA A 126 12.17 -5.47 3.27
N ALA A 127 12.37 -4.22 3.71
CA ALA A 127 13.55 -3.44 3.39
C ALA A 127 14.84 -4.13 3.85
N ARG A 128 14.86 -4.70 5.06
CA ARG A 128 16.02 -5.47 5.57
C ARG A 128 16.33 -6.72 4.76
N VAL A 129 15.29 -7.49 4.42
CA VAL A 129 15.47 -8.74 3.66
C VAL A 129 15.93 -8.44 2.24
N LEU A 130 15.39 -7.38 1.61
CA LEU A 130 15.81 -6.92 0.28
C LEU A 130 17.27 -6.41 0.28
N ALA A 131 17.67 -5.66 1.29
CA ALA A 131 19.04 -5.20 1.45
C ALA A 131 20.06 -6.37 1.55
N ASN A 132 19.61 -7.52 2.04
CA ASN A 132 20.41 -8.76 2.11
C ASN A 132 20.25 -9.67 0.87
N GLY A 133 19.70 -9.16 -0.23
CA GLY A 133 19.56 -9.92 -1.48
C GLY A 133 18.38 -10.90 -1.50
N GLY A 134 17.35 -10.65 -0.70
CA GLY A 134 16.13 -11.47 -0.66
C GLY A 134 15.43 -11.52 -2.03
N ASN A 135 14.87 -12.69 -2.37
CA ASN A 135 14.10 -12.87 -3.60
C ASN A 135 12.71 -12.24 -3.47
N THR A 136 12.43 -11.23 -4.29
CA THR A 136 11.20 -10.42 -4.26
C THR A 136 9.92 -11.24 -4.43
N TYR A 137 9.93 -12.25 -5.30
CA TYR A 137 8.76 -13.11 -5.55
C TYR A 137 8.44 -14.02 -4.35
N ARG A 138 9.48 -14.60 -3.74
CA ARG A 138 9.30 -15.40 -2.52
C ARG A 138 8.79 -14.54 -1.37
N MET A 139 9.30 -13.33 -1.26
CA MET A 139 8.86 -12.37 -0.25
C MET A 139 7.39 -11.97 -0.47
N ALA A 140 6.98 -11.66 -1.71
CA ALA A 140 5.58 -11.37 -2.03
C ALA A 140 4.67 -12.55 -1.63
N SER A 141 5.07 -13.79 -1.94
CA SER A 141 4.31 -14.99 -1.52
C SER A 141 4.21 -15.13 0.01
N MET A 142 5.28 -14.83 0.74
CA MET A 142 5.26 -14.84 2.22
C MET A 142 4.33 -13.77 2.77
N GLY A 143 4.29 -12.57 2.15
CA GLY A 143 3.34 -11.52 2.51
C GLY A 143 1.89 -11.96 2.34
N LEU A 144 1.57 -12.64 1.22
CA LEU A 144 0.22 -13.19 0.98
C LEU A 144 -0.13 -14.29 1.99
N LEU A 145 0.80 -15.18 2.30
CA LEU A 145 0.58 -16.23 3.31
C LEU A 145 0.35 -15.64 4.71
N ALA A 146 1.11 -14.60 5.07
CA ALA A 146 0.87 -13.85 6.30
C ALA A 146 -0.52 -13.20 6.30
N GLY A 147 -0.96 -12.66 5.16
CA GLY A 147 -2.32 -12.12 4.98
C GLY A 147 -3.39 -13.18 5.20
N ILE A 148 -3.26 -14.37 4.61
CA ILE A 148 -4.21 -15.48 4.81
C ILE A 148 -4.30 -15.85 6.29
N ALA A 149 -3.17 -16.04 6.97
CA ALA A 149 -3.14 -16.34 8.40
C ALA A 149 -3.78 -15.22 9.24
N ALA A 150 -3.55 -13.97 8.86
CA ALA A 150 -4.12 -12.80 9.50
C ALA A 150 -5.65 -12.74 9.37
N PHE A 151 -6.19 -12.96 8.17
CA PHE A 151 -7.64 -13.04 7.96
C PHE A 151 -8.27 -14.21 8.72
N CYS A 152 -7.64 -15.37 8.73
CA CYS A 152 -8.07 -16.49 9.58
C CYS A 152 -8.13 -16.07 11.05
N THR A 153 -7.11 -15.36 11.55
CA THR A 153 -7.07 -14.87 12.94
C THR A 153 -8.24 -13.94 13.25
N VAL A 154 -8.57 -13.03 12.31
CA VAL A 154 -9.76 -12.14 12.43
C VAL A 154 -11.05 -12.94 12.44
N ILE A 155 -11.22 -13.92 11.55
CA ILE A 155 -12.42 -14.76 11.47
C ILE A 155 -12.64 -15.52 12.79
N PHE A 156 -11.59 -16.05 13.40
CA PHE A 156 -11.68 -16.76 14.68
C PHE A 156 -11.89 -15.85 15.89
N ALA A 157 -11.72 -14.53 15.75
CA ALA A 157 -11.90 -13.60 16.86
C ALA A 157 -13.32 -13.61 17.44
N ALA A 158 -14.37 -13.67 16.59
CA ALA A 158 -15.74 -13.72 17.04
C ALA A 158 -16.12 -15.04 17.73
N PRO A 159 -15.88 -16.24 17.16
CA PRO A 159 -16.16 -17.49 17.85
C PRO A 159 -15.46 -17.63 19.21
N MET A 160 -14.26 -17.04 19.34
CA MET A 160 -13.48 -17.05 20.59
C MET A 160 -13.81 -15.87 21.49
N ASN A 161 -14.70 -14.96 21.08
CA ASN A 161 -15.02 -13.71 21.78
C ASN A 161 -13.78 -12.96 22.27
N SER A 162 -12.75 -12.87 21.38
CA SER A 162 -11.43 -12.35 21.72
C SER A 162 -11.08 -11.09 20.95
N THR A 163 -11.23 -9.96 21.60
CA THR A 163 -10.76 -8.66 21.08
C THR A 163 -9.26 -8.67 20.81
N PHE A 164 -8.48 -9.37 21.63
CA PHE A 164 -7.04 -9.50 21.43
C PHE A 164 -6.71 -10.20 20.09
N LEU A 165 -7.42 -11.26 19.76
CA LEU A 165 -7.26 -11.97 18.48
C LEU A 165 -7.58 -11.05 17.29
N PHE A 166 -8.63 -10.24 17.42
CA PHE A 166 -9.06 -9.29 16.40
C PHE A 166 -7.97 -8.23 16.11
N PHE A 167 -7.44 -7.58 17.13
CA PHE A 167 -6.37 -6.59 16.97
C PHE A 167 -5.07 -7.20 16.46
N THR A 168 -4.74 -8.42 16.92
CA THR A 168 -3.58 -9.16 16.41
C THR A 168 -3.74 -9.47 14.92
N GLY A 169 -4.92 -9.93 14.51
CA GLY A 169 -5.24 -10.16 13.10
C GLY A 169 -5.13 -8.90 12.26
N ALA A 170 -5.68 -7.78 12.73
CA ALA A 170 -5.57 -6.49 12.05
C ALA A 170 -4.10 -6.03 11.88
N SER A 171 -3.28 -6.18 12.92
CA SER A 171 -1.84 -5.89 12.85
C SER A 171 -1.13 -6.78 11.84
N LEU A 172 -1.45 -8.06 11.80
CA LEU A 172 -0.89 -9.02 10.85
C LEU A 172 -1.35 -8.77 9.41
N ILE A 173 -2.59 -8.29 9.19
CA ILE A 173 -3.06 -7.86 7.86
C ILE A 173 -2.20 -6.69 7.39
N GLY A 174 -1.98 -5.68 8.24
CA GLY A 174 -1.07 -4.57 7.95
C GLY A 174 0.34 -5.05 7.62
N PHE A 175 0.89 -5.94 8.44
CA PHE A 175 2.22 -6.51 8.24
C PHE A 175 2.33 -7.25 6.88
N GLY A 176 1.40 -8.16 6.59
CA GLY A 176 1.38 -8.92 5.35
C GLY A 176 1.24 -8.02 4.12
N GLY A 177 0.32 -7.03 4.18
CA GLY A 177 0.09 -6.06 3.11
C GLY A 177 1.31 -5.18 2.86
N GLY A 178 1.94 -4.66 3.91
CA GLY A 178 3.16 -3.85 3.80
C GLY A 178 4.34 -4.65 3.24
N TYR A 179 4.53 -5.87 3.74
CA TYR A 179 5.59 -6.76 3.24
C TYR A 179 5.38 -7.13 1.77
N PHE A 180 4.14 -7.41 1.36
CA PHE A 180 3.73 -7.69 -0.01
C PHE A 180 3.94 -6.48 -0.93
N ALA A 181 3.50 -5.29 -0.53
CA ALA A 181 3.59 -4.07 -1.33
C ALA A 181 5.04 -3.73 -1.69
N ILE A 182 5.95 -3.72 -0.71
CA ILE A 182 7.38 -3.43 -0.96
C ILE A 182 8.02 -4.52 -1.83
N SER A 183 7.67 -5.79 -1.61
CA SER A 183 8.22 -6.89 -2.38
C SER A 183 7.81 -6.82 -3.85
N THR A 184 6.54 -6.53 -4.13
CA THR A 184 6.02 -6.42 -5.50
C THR A 184 6.48 -5.14 -6.20
N LEU A 185 6.59 -4.02 -5.47
CA LEU A 185 7.18 -2.78 -6.00
C LEU A 185 8.64 -3.03 -6.44
N THR A 186 9.43 -3.66 -5.58
CA THR A 186 10.83 -3.97 -5.92
C THR A 186 10.91 -4.95 -7.09
N ALA A 187 10.01 -5.94 -7.16
CA ALA A 187 9.93 -6.84 -8.32
C ALA A 187 9.64 -6.06 -9.62
N ALA A 188 8.71 -5.09 -9.58
CA ALA A 188 8.41 -4.24 -10.74
C ALA A 188 9.62 -3.38 -11.16
N MET A 189 10.41 -2.89 -10.19
CA MET A 189 11.64 -2.13 -10.46
C MET A 189 12.77 -2.97 -11.04
N THR A 190 12.76 -4.29 -10.81
CA THR A 190 13.80 -5.23 -11.29
C THR A 190 13.42 -5.93 -12.60
N ILE A 191 12.22 -5.68 -13.13
CA ILE A 191 11.88 -6.14 -14.49
C ILE A 191 12.91 -5.55 -15.45
N PRO A 192 13.54 -6.37 -16.30
CA PRO A 192 14.53 -5.88 -17.26
C PRO A 192 13.93 -4.77 -18.12
N ALA A 193 14.57 -3.62 -18.07
CA ALA A 193 14.21 -2.47 -18.90
C ALA A 193 14.85 -2.54 -20.29
N GLU A 194 15.23 -3.74 -20.71
CA GLU A 194 15.80 -4.02 -22.03
C GLU A 194 14.64 -4.10 -23.00
N GLY A 195 14.43 -3.06 -23.77
CA GLY A 195 13.36 -2.97 -24.76
C GLY A 195 12.62 -1.63 -24.73
N LEU A 196 11.50 -1.61 -25.43
CA LEU A 196 10.65 -0.42 -25.61
C LEU A 196 9.91 0.00 -24.34
N ALA A 197 9.69 -0.94 -23.40
CA ALA A 197 8.83 -0.73 -22.24
C ALA A 197 9.39 0.23 -21.18
N GLY A 198 10.70 0.21 -20.94
CA GLY A 198 11.33 1.04 -19.91
C GLY A 198 10.80 0.81 -18.47
N ARG A 199 11.59 1.22 -17.48
CA ARG A 199 11.22 1.11 -16.04
C ARG A 199 9.96 1.91 -15.67
N GLY A 200 9.75 3.04 -16.33
CA GLY A 200 8.59 3.91 -16.07
C GLY A 200 7.27 3.23 -16.36
N LEU A 201 7.19 2.46 -17.46
CA LEU A 201 5.98 1.72 -17.81
C LEU A 201 5.69 0.59 -16.82
N ALA A 202 6.71 -0.15 -16.39
CA ALA A 202 6.54 -1.22 -15.40
C ALA A 202 6.04 -0.69 -14.06
N LEU A 203 6.58 0.43 -13.58
CA LEU A 203 6.13 1.09 -12.35
C LEU A 203 4.73 1.70 -12.50
N GLY A 204 4.44 2.32 -13.65
CA GLY A 204 3.11 2.84 -13.97
C GLY A 204 2.06 1.74 -14.01
N ALA A 205 2.37 0.61 -14.62
CA ALA A 205 1.50 -0.57 -14.67
C ALA A 205 1.27 -1.18 -13.27
N TRP A 206 2.32 -1.26 -12.44
CA TRP A 206 2.20 -1.69 -11.05
C TRP A 206 1.29 -0.75 -10.25
N GLY A 207 1.49 0.57 -10.37
CA GLY A 207 0.63 1.55 -9.72
C GLY A 207 -0.82 1.50 -10.20
N ALA A 208 -1.05 1.32 -11.50
CA ALA A 208 -2.39 1.15 -12.05
C ALA A 208 -3.07 -0.13 -11.52
N ALA A 209 -2.34 -1.24 -11.44
CA ALA A 209 -2.86 -2.49 -10.88
C ALA A 209 -3.25 -2.32 -9.39
N GLN A 210 -2.46 -1.57 -8.61
CA GLN A 210 -2.82 -1.25 -7.23
C GLN A 210 -4.02 -0.31 -7.09
N ALA A 211 -4.11 0.70 -7.96
CA ALA A 211 -5.18 1.69 -7.89
C ALA A 211 -6.55 1.16 -8.35
N THR A 212 -6.56 0.09 -9.15
CA THR A 212 -7.79 -0.54 -9.66
C THR A 212 -8.24 -1.76 -8.84
N ALA A 213 -7.43 -2.20 -7.91
CA ALA A 213 -7.70 -3.33 -7.00
C ALA A 213 -8.49 -2.89 -5.76
#